data_50ae99dc3f49f2920a25f4c9ba8b03f9
#
_entry.id   50ae99dc3f49f2920a25f4c9ba8b03f9
#
_cell.length_a   1.000
_cell.length_b   1.000
_cell.length_c   1.000
_cell.angle_alpha   90.00
_cell.angle_beta   90.00
_cell.angle_gamma   90.00
#
_symmetry.space_group_name_H-M   'P 1'
#
loop_
_entity.id
_entity.type
_entity.pdbx_description
1 polymer ?
#
loop_
_entity_poly.entity_id
_entity_poly.type
_entity_poly.pdbx_seq_one_letter_code
_entity_poly.pdbx_strand_id
1 'polypeptide(L)'
;AKAQLEAGEKELAAQKAALPDTMQSGADQLVSSEAQVLEFEEQLQQIELLVNLKKVADPLLTYAEAALRNAEKALDEAEPEDEDYIELRDALAKAQAAYDNIYNQLQGYQQQLDAGKRQMYKQGLISSPNLSNDQLVTEAKAALRKMKLQLLQGQLQLTTGTASAYTQFDAAQKQLEEGWAEYNAGQTQLEESRTEYENQKAEAEQKLADGLAQLNDAEEQVSQIKKGEWYVLDRTSTMSCVTFAQYADRMDAIARVFPVFFFLVAALVATTTMTRMVDENRLQMGTLKALGYSNVSIAGKYL
;
A
#
# COMPACT_ATOMS: atom_id res chain seq x y z
N ALA A 1 35.56 -19.29 -3.00
CA ALA A 1 34.64 -19.23 -1.86
C ALA A 1 34.57 -17.81 -1.26
N LYS A 2 35.68 -17.26 -0.70
CA LYS A 2 35.69 -15.92 -0.06
C LYS A 2 35.12 -14.82 -0.95
N ALA A 3 35.61 -14.66 -2.17
CA ALA A 3 35.16 -13.64 -3.12
C ALA A 3 33.68 -13.81 -3.52
N GLN A 4 33.15 -15.03 -3.52
CA GLN A 4 31.74 -15.28 -3.78
C GLN A 4 30.86 -14.86 -2.61
N LEU A 5 31.30 -15.12 -1.38
CA LEU A 5 30.61 -14.70 -0.15
C LEU A 5 30.59 -13.17 -0.03
N GLU A 6 31.73 -12.51 -0.26
CA GLU A 6 31.83 -11.05 -0.29
C GLU A 6 30.94 -10.43 -1.40
N ALA A 7 30.87 -11.04 -2.57
CA ALA A 7 29.97 -10.61 -3.63
C ALA A 7 28.50 -10.78 -3.25
N GLY A 8 28.14 -11.91 -2.63
CA GLY A 8 26.80 -12.18 -2.11
C GLY A 8 26.36 -11.20 -1.03
N GLU A 9 27.26 -10.86 -0.10
CA GLU A 9 26.99 -9.82 0.90
C GLU A 9 26.70 -8.46 0.26
N LYS A 10 27.54 -8.07 -0.69
CA LYS A 10 27.39 -6.79 -1.40
C LYS A 10 26.07 -6.75 -2.17
N GLU A 11 25.71 -7.83 -2.82
CA GLU A 11 24.45 -7.94 -3.55
C GLU A 11 23.24 -7.88 -2.60
N LEU A 12 23.28 -8.66 -1.52
CA LEU A 12 22.23 -8.64 -0.50
C LEU A 12 22.07 -7.26 0.15
N ALA A 13 23.17 -6.59 0.46
CA ALA A 13 23.16 -5.24 0.98
C ALA A 13 22.55 -4.23 -0.01
N ALA A 14 22.89 -4.35 -1.29
CA ALA A 14 22.33 -3.51 -2.35
C ALA A 14 20.81 -3.74 -2.53
N GLN A 15 20.37 -4.99 -2.51
CA GLN A 15 18.95 -5.33 -2.60
C GLN A 15 18.17 -4.85 -1.36
N LYS A 16 18.72 -5.03 -0.16
CA LYS A 16 18.14 -4.49 1.08
C LYS A 16 18.05 -2.96 1.06
N ALA A 17 19.04 -2.29 0.52
CA ALA A 17 19.05 -0.82 0.40
C ALA A 17 18.04 -0.30 -0.63
N ALA A 18 17.78 -1.04 -1.70
CA ALA A 18 16.82 -0.66 -2.75
C ALA A 18 15.36 -0.95 -2.38
N LEU A 19 15.11 -1.86 -1.43
CA LEU A 19 13.76 -2.25 -1.05
C LEU A 19 12.90 -1.08 -0.50
N PRO A 20 13.42 -0.20 0.37
CA PRO A 20 12.65 0.94 0.86
C PRO A 20 12.15 1.86 -0.25
N ASP A 21 12.97 2.15 -1.25
CA ASP A 21 12.61 3.02 -2.39
C ASP A 21 11.51 2.37 -3.23
N THR A 22 11.60 1.06 -3.45
CA THR A 22 10.58 0.31 -4.18
C THR A 22 9.26 0.28 -3.42
N MET A 23 9.31 0.09 -2.11
CA MET A 23 8.15 0.11 -1.23
C MET A 23 7.51 1.50 -1.17
N GLN A 24 8.32 2.54 -1.05
CA GLN A 24 7.85 3.92 -1.04
C GLN A 24 7.15 4.25 -2.36
N SER A 25 7.72 3.88 -3.49
CA SER A 25 7.10 4.08 -4.81
C SER A 25 5.75 3.34 -4.92
N GLY A 26 5.67 2.10 -4.42
CA GLY A 26 4.41 1.35 -4.36
C GLY A 26 3.38 1.99 -3.42
N ALA A 27 3.81 2.48 -2.27
CA ALA A 27 2.96 3.18 -1.32
C ALA A 27 2.43 4.51 -1.91
N ASP A 28 3.28 5.27 -2.58
CA ASP A 28 2.91 6.54 -3.23
C ASP A 28 1.87 6.31 -4.35
N GLN A 29 2.01 5.23 -5.13
CA GLN A 29 1.01 4.82 -6.12
C GLN A 29 -0.34 4.46 -5.48
N LEU A 30 -0.31 3.76 -4.33
CA LEU A 30 -1.52 3.42 -3.59
C LEU A 30 -2.20 4.66 -3.03
N VAL A 31 -1.44 5.60 -2.46
CA VAL A 31 -1.96 6.90 -1.98
C VAL A 31 -2.60 7.68 -3.11
N SER A 32 -1.96 7.72 -4.28
CA SER A 32 -2.53 8.36 -5.48
C SER A 32 -3.83 7.68 -5.93
N SER A 33 -3.86 6.35 -5.92
CA SER A 33 -5.06 5.57 -6.28
C SER A 33 -6.18 5.77 -5.26
N GLU A 34 -5.86 5.86 -3.97
CA GLU A 34 -6.81 6.14 -2.89
C GLU A 34 -7.43 7.54 -3.06
N ALA A 35 -6.61 8.55 -3.37
CA ALA A 35 -7.08 9.90 -3.65
C ALA A 35 -8.06 9.91 -4.85
N GLN A 36 -7.77 9.17 -5.93
CA GLN A 36 -8.67 9.04 -7.07
C GLN A 36 -10.01 8.36 -6.69
N VAL A 37 -9.95 7.33 -5.84
CA VAL A 37 -11.16 6.66 -5.35
C VAL A 37 -12.02 7.61 -4.52
N LEU A 38 -11.41 8.39 -3.64
CA LEU A 38 -12.10 9.39 -2.82
C LEU A 38 -12.73 10.49 -3.66
N GLU A 39 -11.98 11.05 -4.61
CA GLU A 39 -12.50 12.07 -5.53
C GLU A 39 -13.72 11.55 -6.31
N PHE A 40 -13.61 10.31 -6.81
CA PHE A 40 -14.72 9.70 -7.54
C PHE A 40 -15.93 9.42 -6.63
N GLU A 41 -15.71 9.01 -5.39
CA GLU A 41 -16.77 8.81 -4.41
C GLU A 41 -17.53 10.12 -4.13
N GLU A 42 -16.82 11.23 -3.98
CA GLU A 42 -17.41 12.55 -3.82
C GLU A 42 -18.23 12.98 -5.07
N GLN A 43 -17.67 12.78 -6.25
CA GLN A 43 -18.39 13.05 -7.51
C GLN A 43 -19.66 12.23 -7.63
N LEU A 44 -19.60 10.96 -7.27
CA LEU A 44 -20.77 10.06 -7.29
C LEU A 44 -21.83 10.51 -6.29
N GLN A 45 -21.45 10.91 -5.08
CA GLN A 45 -22.39 11.45 -4.08
C GLN A 45 -23.11 12.69 -4.58
N GLN A 46 -22.39 13.61 -5.24
CA GLN A 46 -22.99 14.80 -5.84
C GLN A 46 -24.00 14.43 -6.93
N ILE A 47 -23.65 13.49 -7.79
CA ILE A 47 -24.57 12.99 -8.84
C ILE A 47 -25.80 12.31 -8.24
N GLU A 48 -25.65 11.48 -7.21
CA GLU A 48 -26.79 10.86 -6.53
C GLU A 48 -27.71 11.91 -5.90
N LEU A 49 -27.15 12.95 -5.32
CA LEU A 49 -27.93 14.07 -4.79
C LEU A 49 -28.73 14.75 -5.90
N LEU A 50 -28.09 15.07 -7.04
CA LEU A 50 -28.75 15.72 -8.18
C LEU A 50 -29.85 14.84 -8.78
N VAL A 51 -29.60 13.53 -8.91
CA VAL A 51 -30.61 12.57 -9.39
C VAL A 51 -31.81 12.54 -8.44
N ASN A 52 -31.58 12.54 -7.13
CA ASN A 52 -32.65 12.54 -6.15
C ASN A 52 -33.42 13.87 -6.14
N LEU A 53 -32.73 15.00 -6.24
CA LEU A 53 -33.37 16.32 -6.34
C LEU A 53 -34.23 16.41 -7.59
N LYS A 54 -33.74 15.91 -8.72
CA LYS A 54 -34.53 15.86 -9.96
C LYS A 54 -35.76 14.96 -9.82
N LYS A 55 -35.65 13.79 -9.21
CA LYS A 55 -36.80 12.88 -8.96
C LYS A 55 -37.89 13.55 -8.10
N VAL A 56 -37.51 14.43 -7.18
CA VAL A 56 -38.47 15.18 -6.38
C VAL A 56 -39.04 16.37 -7.14
N ALA A 57 -38.25 17.05 -7.94
CA ALA A 57 -38.65 18.25 -8.65
C ALA A 57 -39.48 17.96 -9.90
N ASP A 58 -39.28 16.82 -10.61
CA ASP A 58 -40.07 16.47 -11.80
C ASP A 58 -41.60 16.44 -11.55
N PRO A 59 -42.13 15.76 -10.48
CA PRO A 59 -43.56 15.82 -10.18
C PRO A 59 -44.03 17.21 -9.73
N LEU A 60 -43.16 18.01 -9.08
CA LEU A 60 -43.51 19.38 -8.69
C LEU A 60 -43.66 20.28 -9.92
N LEU A 61 -42.85 20.10 -10.96
CA LEU A 61 -43.01 20.80 -12.21
C LEU A 61 -44.36 20.48 -12.87
N THR A 62 -44.72 19.17 -12.92
CA THR A 62 -46.01 18.75 -13.47
C THR A 62 -47.18 19.38 -12.72
N TYR A 63 -47.08 19.48 -11.37
CA TYR A 63 -48.09 20.17 -10.57
C TYR A 63 -48.12 21.66 -10.85
N ALA A 64 -46.96 22.33 -10.95
CA ALA A 64 -46.85 23.73 -11.28
C ALA A 64 -47.39 24.06 -12.67
N GLU A 65 -47.12 23.19 -13.68
CA GLU A 65 -47.71 23.30 -15.02
C GLU A 65 -49.25 23.22 -15.00
N ALA A 66 -49.80 22.27 -14.23
CA ALA A 66 -51.24 22.17 -14.09
C ALA A 66 -51.85 23.39 -13.41
N ALA A 67 -51.19 23.89 -12.35
CA ALA A 67 -51.61 25.12 -11.68
C ALA A 67 -51.58 26.36 -12.59
N LEU A 68 -50.51 26.46 -13.41
CA LEU A 68 -50.37 27.53 -14.39
C LEU A 68 -51.48 27.49 -15.43
N ARG A 69 -51.70 26.30 -16.05
CA ARG A 69 -52.79 26.13 -17.04
C ARG A 69 -54.18 26.42 -16.45
N ASN A 70 -54.43 26.07 -15.20
CA ASN A 70 -55.69 26.38 -14.52
C ASN A 70 -55.87 27.88 -14.31
N ALA A 71 -54.76 28.55 -13.90
CA ALA A 71 -54.78 30.02 -13.71
C ALA A 71 -54.94 30.77 -15.04
N GLU A 72 -54.28 30.30 -16.11
CA GLU A 72 -54.45 30.84 -17.47
C GLU A 72 -55.90 30.69 -17.94
N LYS A 73 -56.47 29.53 -17.77
CA LYS A 73 -57.83 29.25 -18.16
C LYS A 73 -58.86 30.10 -17.39
N ALA A 74 -58.65 30.25 -16.07
CA ALA A 74 -59.51 31.04 -15.23
C ALA A 74 -59.49 32.54 -15.62
N LEU A 75 -58.30 33.03 -16.01
CA LEU A 75 -58.18 34.43 -16.45
C LEU A 75 -58.76 34.64 -17.87
N ASP A 76 -58.62 33.65 -18.76
CA ASP A 76 -59.15 33.69 -20.14
C ASP A 76 -60.68 33.64 -20.16
N GLU A 77 -61.28 32.96 -19.16
CA GLU A 77 -62.74 32.89 -18.98
C GLU A 77 -63.35 34.08 -18.24
N ALA A 78 -62.50 34.97 -17.63
CA ALA A 78 -62.96 36.15 -16.90
C ALA A 78 -62.95 37.40 -17.78
N GLU A 79 -63.95 38.26 -17.61
CA GLU A 79 -63.99 39.55 -18.30
C GLU A 79 -63.22 40.63 -17.49
N PRO A 80 -62.56 41.63 -18.16
CA PRO A 80 -61.76 42.68 -17.45
C PRO A 80 -62.57 43.50 -16.45
N GLU A 81 -63.87 43.44 -16.52
CA GLU A 81 -64.82 44.13 -15.66
C GLU A 81 -65.23 43.31 -14.41
N ASP A 82 -64.83 41.98 -14.35
CA ASP A 82 -65.12 41.13 -13.20
C ASP A 82 -64.38 41.58 -11.96
N GLU A 83 -65.05 41.53 -10.81
CA GLU A 83 -64.55 41.96 -9.51
C GLU A 83 -63.27 41.19 -9.13
N ASP A 84 -63.18 39.91 -9.55
CA ASP A 84 -62.07 38.99 -9.28
C ASP A 84 -60.94 39.00 -10.33
N TYR A 85 -61.05 39.77 -11.42
CA TYR A 85 -60.08 39.78 -12.52
C TYR A 85 -58.65 40.11 -12.07
N ILE A 86 -58.50 41.09 -11.14
CA ILE A 86 -57.18 41.46 -10.59
C ILE A 86 -56.60 40.33 -9.76
N GLU A 87 -57.42 39.65 -8.95
CA GLU A 87 -56.96 38.50 -8.16
C GLU A 87 -56.56 37.32 -9.05
N LEU A 88 -57.28 37.02 -10.10
CA LEU A 88 -56.95 36.00 -11.10
C LEU A 88 -55.64 36.32 -11.83
N ARG A 89 -55.42 37.56 -12.20
CA ARG A 89 -54.17 38.02 -12.82
C ARG A 89 -52.97 37.87 -11.85
N ASP A 90 -53.15 38.22 -10.60
CA ASP A 90 -52.12 38.03 -9.57
C ASP A 90 -51.88 36.56 -9.26
N ALA A 91 -52.91 35.71 -9.30
CA ALA A 91 -52.80 34.27 -9.18
C ALA A 91 -52.03 33.65 -10.37
N LEU A 92 -52.29 34.12 -11.59
CA LEU A 92 -51.52 33.69 -12.77
C LEU A 92 -50.06 34.10 -12.65
N ALA A 93 -49.76 35.33 -12.25
CA ALA A 93 -48.38 35.79 -12.08
C ALA A 93 -47.63 34.96 -11.03
N LYS A 94 -48.27 34.57 -9.92
CA LYS A 94 -47.72 33.68 -8.91
C LYS A 94 -47.49 32.25 -9.43
N ALA A 95 -48.44 31.72 -10.19
CA ALA A 95 -48.33 30.40 -10.80
C ALA A 95 -47.19 30.35 -11.83
N GLN A 96 -47.07 31.39 -12.66
CA GLN A 96 -45.98 31.56 -13.62
C GLN A 96 -44.61 31.62 -12.91
N ALA A 97 -44.50 32.45 -11.87
CA ALA A 97 -43.25 32.56 -11.11
C ALA A 97 -42.86 31.25 -10.43
N ALA A 98 -43.82 30.49 -9.93
CA ALA A 98 -43.60 29.17 -9.32
C ALA A 98 -43.12 28.18 -10.37
N TYR A 99 -43.77 28.14 -11.53
CA TYR A 99 -43.37 27.27 -12.67
C TYR A 99 -41.95 27.62 -13.12
N ASP A 100 -41.67 28.89 -13.40
CA ASP A 100 -40.37 29.36 -13.87
C ASP A 100 -39.24 28.99 -12.89
N ASN A 101 -39.49 29.15 -11.60
CA ASN A 101 -38.53 28.81 -10.56
C ASN A 101 -38.19 27.32 -10.59
N ILE A 102 -39.20 26.44 -10.59
CA ILE A 102 -39.01 25.00 -10.61
C ILE A 102 -38.36 24.55 -11.92
N TYR A 103 -38.82 25.11 -13.04
CA TYR A 103 -38.27 24.83 -14.38
C TYR A 103 -36.78 25.19 -14.45
N ASN A 104 -36.41 26.39 -14.01
CA ASN A 104 -35.01 26.85 -14.01
C ASN A 104 -34.13 25.99 -13.11
N GLN A 105 -34.60 25.58 -11.94
CA GLN A 105 -33.89 24.67 -11.06
C GLN A 105 -33.67 23.30 -11.72
N LEU A 106 -34.70 22.73 -12.35
CA LEU A 106 -34.60 21.48 -13.06
C LEU A 106 -33.63 21.55 -14.25
N GLN A 107 -33.64 22.64 -15.01
CA GLN A 107 -32.65 22.87 -16.07
C GLN A 107 -31.22 22.95 -15.50
N GLY A 108 -31.02 23.57 -14.36
CA GLY A 108 -29.75 23.64 -13.67
C GLY A 108 -29.28 22.24 -13.24
N TYR A 109 -30.15 21.41 -12.66
CA TYR A 109 -29.83 20.04 -12.28
C TYR A 109 -29.49 19.17 -13.50
N GLN A 110 -30.25 19.32 -14.58
CA GLN A 110 -29.98 18.58 -15.83
C GLN A 110 -28.64 18.95 -16.44
N GLN A 111 -28.28 20.23 -16.49
CA GLN A 111 -26.98 20.69 -17.00
C GLN A 111 -25.81 20.12 -16.16
N GLN A 112 -25.95 20.15 -14.83
CA GLN A 112 -24.93 19.58 -13.93
C GLN A 112 -24.80 18.06 -14.09
N LEU A 113 -25.91 17.35 -14.21
CA LEU A 113 -25.94 15.89 -14.50
C LEU A 113 -25.27 15.58 -15.81
N ASP A 114 -25.58 16.32 -16.89
CA ASP A 114 -24.99 16.10 -18.21
C ASP A 114 -23.49 16.44 -18.23
N ALA A 115 -23.06 17.44 -17.45
CA ALA A 115 -21.67 17.75 -17.26
C ALA A 115 -20.95 16.60 -16.50
N GLY A 116 -21.54 16.11 -15.42
CA GLY A 116 -21.04 14.97 -14.66
C GLY A 116 -20.95 13.69 -15.50
N LYS A 117 -21.98 13.37 -16.28
CA LYS A 117 -21.99 12.24 -17.23
C LYS A 117 -20.83 12.34 -18.22
N ARG A 118 -20.62 13.51 -18.82
CA ARG A 118 -19.51 13.73 -19.78
C ARG A 118 -18.16 13.58 -19.12
N GLN A 119 -18.00 14.06 -17.89
CA GLN A 119 -16.74 13.93 -17.14
C GLN A 119 -16.45 12.47 -16.80
N MET A 120 -17.42 11.74 -16.23
CA MET A 120 -17.28 10.32 -15.91
C MET A 120 -17.02 9.46 -17.14
N TYR A 121 -17.65 9.79 -18.27
CA TYR A 121 -17.39 9.09 -19.55
C TYR A 121 -15.96 9.33 -20.03
N LYS A 122 -15.45 10.56 -19.97
CA LYS A 122 -14.05 10.89 -20.32
C LYS A 122 -13.05 10.16 -19.43
N GLN A 123 -13.41 9.92 -18.18
CA GLN A 123 -12.59 9.16 -17.21
C GLN A 123 -12.75 7.64 -17.38
N GLY A 124 -13.62 7.16 -18.28
CA GLY A 124 -13.88 5.74 -18.51
C GLY A 124 -14.63 5.05 -17.35
N LEU A 125 -15.33 5.82 -16.54
CA LEU A 125 -16.07 5.33 -15.36
C LEU A 125 -17.49 4.87 -15.70
N ILE A 126 -18.02 5.32 -16.83
CA ILE A 126 -19.32 4.91 -17.38
C ILE A 126 -19.20 4.62 -18.88
N SER A 127 -20.11 3.78 -19.39
CA SER A 127 -20.08 3.28 -20.77
C SER A 127 -20.52 4.32 -21.82
N SER A 128 -21.36 5.28 -21.44
CA SER A 128 -21.92 6.29 -22.36
C SER A 128 -22.33 7.54 -21.60
N PRO A 129 -22.20 8.73 -22.22
CA PRO A 129 -22.72 9.97 -21.65
C PRO A 129 -24.26 10.08 -21.75
N ASN A 130 -24.91 9.20 -22.51
CA ASN A 130 -26.35 9.21 -22.74
C ASN A 130 -27.14 8.23 -21.85
N LEU A 131 -26.52 7.73 -20.77
CA LEU A 131 -27.20 6.84 -19.83
C LEU A 131 -28.37 7.53 -19.14
N SER A 132 -29.43 6.75 -18.83
CA SER A 132 -30.44 7.20 -17.88
C SER A 132 -29.82 7.47 -16.50
N ASN A 133 -30.47 8.27 -15.67
CA ASN A 133 -29.95 8.61 -14.36
C ASN A 133 -29.76 7.38 -13.46
N ASP A 134 -30.66 6.41 -13.52
CA ASP A 134 -30.54 5.16 -12.75
C ASP A 134 -29.41 4.26 -13.26
N GLN A 135 -29.22 4.18 -14.58
CA GLN A 135 -28.10 3.47 -15.19
C GLN A 135 -26.76 4.14 -14.85
N LEU A 136 -26.72 5.47 -14.88
CA LEU A 136 -25.54 6.26 -14.48
C LEU A 136 -25.09 5.90 -13.06
N VAL A 137 -26.00 5.99 -12.10
CA VAL A 137 -25.70 5.68 -10.69
C VAL A 137 -25.28 4.23 -10.54
N THR A 138 -25.93 3.31 -11.26
CA THR A 138 -25.59 1.87 -11.18
C THR A 138 -24.21 1.58 -11.74
N GLU A 139 -23.86 2.11 -12.91
CA GLU A 139 -22.54 1.92 -13.53
C GLU A 139 -21.45 2.61 -12.72
N ALA A 140 -21.67 3.84 -12.26
CA ALA A 140 -20.72 4.56 -11.44
C ALA A 140 -20.45 3.84 -10.11
N LYS A 141 -21.49 3.29 -9.46
CA LYS A 141 -21.29 2.43 -8.28
C LYS A 141 -20.49 1.17 -8.58
N ALA A 142 -20.72 0.55 -9.72
CA ALA A 142 -19.96 -0.62 -10.13
C ALA A 142 -18.48 -0.26 -10.41
N ALA A 143 -18.22 0.88 -11.06
CA ALA A 143 -16.88 1.41 -11.27
C ALA A 143 -16.16 1.69 -9.94
N LEU A 144 -16.83 2.36 -9.00
CA LEU A 144 -16.30 2.62 -7.66
C LEU A 144 -15.92 1.35 -6.91
N ARG A 145 -16.78 0.34 -6.95
CA ARG A 145 -16.49 -0.98 -6.34
C ARG A 145 -15.26 -1.62 -6.97
N LYS A 146 -15.13 -1.55 -8.29
CA LYS A 146 -13.97 -2.09 -9.02
C LYS A 146 -12.69 -1.35 -8.61
N MET A 147 -12.71 -0.03 -8.53
CA MET A 147 -11.56 0.77 -8.09
C MET A 147 -11.16 0.45 -6.66
N LYS A 148 -12.12 0.35 -5.74
CA LYS A 148 -11.87 -0.05 -4.34
C LYS A 148 -11.27 -1.45 -4.24
N LEU A 149 -11.74 -2.39 -5.07
CA LEU A 149 -11.18 -3.74 -5.13
C LEU A 149 -9.74 -3.74 -5.65
N GLN A 150 -9.45 -2.96 -6.69
CA GLN A 150 -8.10 -2.82 -7.24
C GLN A 150 -7.14 -2.19 -6.22
N LEU A 151 -7.59 -1.18 -5.48
CA LEU A 151 -6.82 -0.57 -4.39
C LEU A 151 -6.48 -1.60 -3.31
N LEU A 152 -7.48 -2.37 -2.86
CA LEU A 152 -7.28 -3.45 -1.88
C LEU A 152 -6.30 -4.52 -2.37
N GLN A 153 -6.42 -4.92 -3.65
CA GLN A 153 -5.48 -5.86 -4.27
C GLN A 153 -4.06 -5.28 -4.32
N GLY A 154 -3.92 -4.01 -4.66
CA GLY A 154 -2.62 -3.33 -4.64
C GLY A 154 -2.00 -3.28 -3.24
N GLN A 155 -2.78 -2.98 -2.22
CA GLN A 155 -2.35 -3.01 -0.81
C GLN A 155 -1.89 -4.41 -0.38
N LEU A 156 -2.66 -5.43 -0.76
CA LEU A 156 -2.30 -6.83 -0.48
C LEU A 156 -1.01 -7.23 -1.20
N GLN A 157 -0.86 -6.84 -2.47
CA GLN A 157 0.35 -7.13 -3.25
C GLN A 157 1.59 -6.45 -2.65
N LEU A 158 1.48 -5.19 -2.23
CA LEU A 158 2.58 -4.48 -1.57
C LEU A 158 2.96 -5.18 -0.26
N THR A 159 1.98 -5.53 0.57
CA THR A 159 2.20 -6.18 1.86
C THR A 159 2.83 -7.57 1.70
N THR A 160 2.28 -8.39 0.79
CA THR A 160 2.79 -9.75 0.56
C THR A 160 4.15 -9.73 -0.13
N GLY A 161 4.35 -8.82 -1.08
CA GLY A 161 5.64 -8.63 -1.75
C GLY A 161 6.73 -8.23 -0.76
N THR A 162 6.41 -7.30 0.13
CA THR A 162 7.31 -6.87 1.21
C THR A 162 7.67 -8.03 2.14
N ALA A 163 6.67 -8.75 2.64
CA ALA A 163 6.89 -9.91 3.51
C ALA A 163 7.75 -10.98 2.82
N SER A 164 7.48 -11.24 1.54
CA SER A 164 8.27 -12.18 0.75
C SER A 164 9.73 -11.72 0.58
N ALA A 165 9.96 -10.43 0.32
CA ALA A 165 11.30 -9.89 0.20
C ALA A 165 12.10 -10.04 1.51
N TYR A 166 11.49 -9.73 2.65
CA TYR A 166 12.15 -9.93 3.94
C TYR A 166 12.46 -11.40 4.22
N THR A 167 11.53 -12.31 3.91
CA THR A 167 11.78 -13.75 4.05
C THR A 167 12.94 -14.22 3.18
N GLN A 168 13.03 -13.71 1.95
CA GLN A 168 14.15 -14.02 1.06
C GLN A 168 15.47 -13.44 1.58
N PHE A 169 15.45 -12.23 2.14
CA PHE A 169 16.64 -11.63 2.75
C PHE A 169 17.12 -12.41 3.97
N ASP A 170 16.20 -12.84 4.83
CA ASP A 170 16.55 -13.64 5.99
C ASP A 170 17.14 -14.99 5.57
N ALA A 171 16.56 -15.63 4.55
CA ALA A 171 17.08 -16.88 4.00
C ALA A 171 18.47 -16.67 3.36
N ALA A 172 18.65 -15.62 2.57
CA ALA A 172 19.93 -15.29 1.95
C ALA A 172 21.00 -14.92 3.00
N GLN A 173 20.60 -14.18 4.03
CA GLN A 173 21.49 -13.86 5.14
C GLN A 173 21.95 -15.12 5.87
N LYS A 174 21.02 -16.02 6.17
CA LYS A 174 21.33 -17.30 6.81
C LYS A 174 22.27 -18.15 5.95
N GLN A 175 22.04 -18.22 4.64
CA GLN A 175 22.95 -18.92 3.72
C GLN A 175 24.35 -18.30 3.70
N LEU A 176 24.42 -16.97 3.75
CA LEU A 176 25.71 -16.25 3.85
C LEU A 176 26.42 -16.55 5.18
N GLU A 177 25.69 -16.53 6.28
CA GLU A 177 26.23 -16.86 7.61
C GLU A 177 26.72 -18.32 7.66
N GLU A 178 25.96 -19.25 7.13
CA GLU A 178 26.35 -20.66 7.00
C GLU A 178 27.59 -20.81 6.09
N GLY A 179 27.61 -20.11 4.96
CA GLY A 179 28.75 -20.10 4.05
C GLY A 179 30.02 -19.51 4.67
N TRP A 180 29.89 -18.45 5.46
CA TRP A 180 31.00 -17.89 6.21
C TRP A 180 31.48 -18.82 7.32
N ALA A 181 30.55 -19.48 8.02
CA ALA A 181 30.90 -20.47 9.02
C ALA A 181 31.66 -21.65 8.40
N GLU A 182 31.21 -22.15 7.28
CA GLU A 182 31.89 -23.22 6.53
C GLU A 182 33.25 -22.77 6.01
N TYR A 183 33.33 -21.57 5.41
CA TYR A 183 34.62 -21.01 4.98
C TYR A 183 35.59 -20.88 6.14
N ASN A 184 35.13 -20.35 7.27
CA ASN A 184 35.93 -20.18 8.47
C ASN A 184 36.39 -21.53 9.06
N ALA A 185 35.50 -22.50 9.12
CA ALA A 185 35.84 -23.85 9.52
C ALA A 185 36.89 -24.51 8.59
N GLY A 186 36.70 -24.34 7.28
CA GLY A 186 37.67 -24.79 6.28
C GLY A 186 39.04 -24.12 6.41
N GLN A 187 39.06 -22.82 6.73
CA GLN A 187 40.33 -22.11 7.02
C GLN A 187 41.00 -22.62 8.27
N THR A 188 40.22 -22.83 9.35
CA THR A 188 40.78 -23.40 10.61
C THR A 188 41.37 -24.80 10.35
N GLN A 189 40.63 -25.62 9.60
CA GLN A 189 41.12 -26.97 9.24
C GLN A 189 42.38 -26.89 8.36
N LEU A 190 42.44 -25.91 7.44
CA LEU A 190 43.64 -25.72 6.61
C LEU A 190 44.84 -25.29 7.47
N GLU A 191 44.62 -24.36 8.44
CA GLU A 191 45.69 -23.93 9.36
C GLU A 191 46.14 -25.06 10.30
N GLU A 192 45.19 -25.86 10.82
CA GLU A 192 45.52 -27.05 11.57
C GLU A 192 46.33 -28.07 10.76
N SER A 193 45.86 -28.34 9.53
CA SER A 193 46.56 -29.24 8.61
C SER A 193 47.94 -28.70 8.24
N ARG A 194 48.07 -27.41 8.07
CA ARG A 194 49.35 -26.75 7.79
C ARG A 194 50.29 -26.86 8.99
N THR A 195 49.76 -26.58 10.18
CA THR A 195 50.53 -26.69 11.41
C THR A 195 51.00 -28.14 11.64
N GLU A 196 50.09 -29.10 11.40
CA GLU A 196 50.43 -30.51 11.47
C GLU A 196 51.49 -30.90 10.43
N TYR A 197 51.32 -30.45 9.17
CA TYR A 197 52.33 -30.66 8.11
C TYR A 197 53.69 -30.04 8.49
N GLU A 198 53.70 -28.81 9.01
CA GLU A 198 54.94 -28.16 9.43
C GLU A 198 55.59 -28.86 10.64
N ASN A 199 54.77 -29.35 11.57
CA ASN A 199 55.26 -30.20 12.69
C ASN A 199 55.85 -31.51 12.18
N GLN A 200 55.13 -32.21 11.28
CA GLN A 200 55.61 -33.44 10.67
C GLN A 200 56.86 -33.19 9.83
N LYS A 201 56.91 -32.04 9.12
CA LYS A 201 58.10 -31.64 8.35
C LYS A 201 59.29 -31.33 9.29
N ALA A 202 59.03 -30.58 10.38
CA ALA A 202 60.07 -30.30 11.35
C ALA A 202 60.56 -31.58 12.05
N GLU A 203 59.64 -32.50 12.39
CA GLU A 203 59.99 -33.80 12.96
C GLU A 203 60.81 -34.65 11.97
N ALA A 204 60.38 -34.64 10.67
CA ALA A 204 61.14 -35.33 9.63
C ALA A 204 62.50 -34.68 9.37
N GLU A 205 62.59 -33.33 9.36
CA GLU A 205 63.85 -32.60 9.27
C GLU A 205 64.74 -32.86 10.47
N GLN A 206 64.16 -32.91 11.70
CA GLN A 206 64.89 -33.27 12.90
C GLN A 206 65.38 -34.70 12.85
N LYS A 207 64.55 -35.64 12.47
CA LYS A 207 64.95 -37.04 12.24
C LYS A 207 66.05 -37.18 11.20
N LEU A 208 65.98 -36.37 10.14
CA LEU A 208 66.98 -36.31 9.11
C LEU A 208 68.31 -35.70 9.65
N ALA A 209 68.16 -34.59 10.43
CA ALA A 209 69.31 -33.94 11.08
C ALA A 209 69.98 -34.85 12.13
N ASP A 210 69.14 -35.54 12.94
CA ASP A 210 69.62 -36.49 13.93
C ASP A 210 70.28 -37.70 13.21
N GLY A 211 69.67 -38.11 12.10
CA GLY A 211 70.27 -39.15 11.24
C GLY A 211 71.60 -38.69 10.62
N LEU A 212 71.64 -37.42 10.14
CA LEU A 212 72.89 -36.82 9.62
C LEU A 212 73.88 -36.58 10.73
N ALA A 213 73.42 -36.11 11.92
CA ALA A 213 74.33 -36.00 13.07
C ALA A 213 74.87 -37.34 13.54
N GLN A 214 74.01 -38.39 13.56
CA GLN A 214 74.43 -39.75 13.84
C GLN A 214 75.37 -40.26 12.74
N LEU A 215 75.16 -39.83 11.48
CA LEU A 215 76.02 -40.16 10.39
C LEU A 215 77.38 -39.40 10.47
N ASN A 216 77.31 -38.12 10.82
CA ASN A 216 78.52 -37.31 11.04
C ASN A 216 79.21 -37.65 12.37
N ASP A 217 78.50 -38.07 13.44
CA ASP A 217 79.08 -38.63 14.67
C ASP A 217 79.76 -39.99 14.37
N ALA A 218 79.22 -40.69 13.35
CA ALA A 218 79.84 -41.89 12.87
C ALA A 218 81.08 -41.58 12.00
N GLU A 219 81.18 -40.43 11.39
CA GLU A 219 82.36 -40.01 10.59
C GLU A 219 83.39 -39.15 11.30
N GLU A 220 82.96 -38.30 12.19
CA GLU A 220 83.82 -37.42 13.05
C GLU A 220 82.96 -36.50 13.87
N GLN A 221 82.73 -36.78 15.04
CA GLN A 221 82.10 -35.95 16.09
C GLN A 221 82.07 -34.45 15.90
N VAL A 222 81.47 -33.92 14.89
CA VAL A 222 81.37 -32.46 14.73
C VAL A 222 80.05 -32.02 14.14
N SER A 223 79.34 -31.39 14.84
CA SER A 223 78.89 -29.98 14.74
C SER A 223 77.45 -29.73 15.12
N GLN A 224 77.23 -28.53 15.61
CA GLN A 224 76.03 -28.03 16.29
C GLN A 224 74.99 -27.47 15.35
N ILE A 225 73.73 -27.69 15.61
CA ILE A 225 72.60 -27.15 14.83
C ILE A 225 71.75 -26.18 15.68
N LYS A 226 71.38 -25.09 15.13
CA LYS A 226 70.54 -24.07 15.74
C LYS A 226 69.08 -24.16 15.27
N LYS A 227 68.20 -23.91 16.11
CA LYS A 227 66.76 -24.00 15.96
C LYS A 227 66.09 -22.60 15.74
N GLY A 228 65.10 -22.55 14.92
CA GLY A 228 64.30 -21.33 14.67
C GLY A 228 62.97 -21.28 15.45
N GLU A 229 62.52 -20.12 15.73
CA GLU A 229 61.29 -19.82 16.48
C GLU A 229 60.11 -19.46 15.56
N TRP A 230 58.95 -19.86 15.98
CA TRP A 230 57.71 -19.67 15.22
C TRP A 230 56.70 -18.85 15.99
N TYR A 231 55.98 -18.00 15.28
CA TYR A 231 54.83 -17.22 15.79
C TYR A 231 53.56 -17.58 15.07
N VAL A 232 52.51 -17.89 15.82
CA VAL A 232 51.16 -18.12 15.32
C VAL A 232 50.24 -17.01 15.83
N LEU A 233 49.61 -16.32 14.89
CA LEU A 233 48.65 -15.27 15.20
C LEU A 233 47.20 -15.83 15.08
N ASP A 234 46.41 -15.67 16.14
CA ASP A 234 45.03 -16.06 16.23
C ASP A 234 44.10 -15.07 15.48
N ARG A 235 42.99 -15.55 15.06
CA ARG A 235 41.96 -14.85 14.31
C ARG A 235 41.26 -13.71 15.05
N THR A 236 41.17 -13.82 16.37
CA THR A 236 40.58 -12.80 17.25
C THR A 236 41.37 -11.49 17.27
N SER A 237 42.60 -11.48 16.75
CA SER A 237 43.42 -10.28 16.59
C SER A 237 43.14 -9.54 15.26
N THR A 238 42.37 -10.10 14.35
CA THR A 238 42.08 -9.45 13.07
C THR A 238 40.81 -8.58 13.19
N MET A 239 40.97 -7.26 13.17
CA MET A 239 39.93 -6.24 13.35
C MET A 239 38.72 -6.46 12.39
N SER A 240 38.96 -6.92 11.17
CA SER A 240 37.93 -7.16 10.16
C SER A 240 36.93 -8.26 10.56
N CYS A 241 37.35 -9.30 11.25
CA CYS A 241 36.44 -10.39 11.69
C CYS A 241 35.52 -9.93 12.84
N VAL A 242 36.03 -9.11 13.76
CA VAL A 242 35.26 -8.54 14.88
C VAL A 242 34.23 -7.52 14.34
N THR A 243 34.65 -6.68 13.41
CA THR A 243 33.80 -5.65 12.81
C THR A 243 32.64 -6.28 12.01
N PHE A 244 32.90 -7.38 11.32
CA PHE A 244 31.87 -8.09 10.57
C PHE A 244 30.75 -8.65 11.46
N ALA A 245 31.09 -9.31 12.56
CA ALA A 245 30.10 -9.82 13.51
C ALA A 245 29.20 -8.69 14.06
N GLN A 246 29.78 -7.55 14.38
CA GLN A 246 29.02 -6.37 14.84
C GLN A 246 28.09 -5.79 13.77
N TYR A 247 28.45 -5.82 12.48
CA TYR A 247 27.56 -5.36 11.41
C TYR A 247 26.40 -6.33 11.16
N ALA A 248 26.63 -7.63 11.27
CA ALA A 248 25.59 -8.66 11.16
C ALA A 248 24.51 -8.49 12.26
N ASP A 249 24.93 -8.29 13.52
CA ASP A 249 24.04 -8.07 14.65
C ASP A 249 23.20 -6.79 14.50
N ARG A 250 23.79 -5.71 13.98
CA ARG A 250 23.08 -4.44 13.74
C ARG A 250 22.03 -4.59 12.65
N MET A 251 22.33 -5.33 11.57
CA MET A 251 21.38 -5.60 10.49
C MET A 251 20.20 -6.45 10.97
N ASP A 252 20.43 -7.46 11.80
CA ASP A 252 19.37 -8.27 12.39
C ASP A 252 18.43 -7.43 13.28
N ALA A 253 19.00 -6.52 14.07
CA ALA A 253 18.21 -5.61 14.90
C ALA A 253 17.30 -4.69 14.07
N ILE A 254 17.79 -4.13 12.97
CA ILE A 254 17.00 -3.28 12.05
C ILE A 254 15.89 -4.09 11.39
N ALA A 255 16.20 -5.30 10.91
CA ALA A 255 15.24 -6.19 10.25
C ALA A 255 14.07 -6.57 11.17
N ARG A 256 14.27 -6.63 12.49
CA ARG A 256 13.20 -6.93 13.46
C ARG A 256 12.31 -5.73 13.79
N VAL A 257 12.87 -4.54 13.83
CA VAL A 257 12.14 -3.32 14.26
C VAL A 257 11.27 -2.76 13.12
N PHE A 258 11.77 -2.81 11.88
CA PHE A 258 11.11 -2.17 10.73
C PHE A 258 9.70 -2.70 10.43
N PRO A 259 9.44 -4.03 10.44
CA PRO A 259 8.10 -4.57 10.21
C PRO A 259 7.07 -4.13 11.26
N VAL A 260 7.50 -3.98 12.53
CA VAL A 260 6.61 -3.56 13.62
C VAL A 260 6.10 -2.14 13.38
N PHE A 261 6.98 -1.24 12.93
CA PHE A 261 6.60 0.14 12.59
C PHE A 261 5.60 0.19 11.43
N PHE A 262 5.82 -0.64 10.40
CA PHE A 262 4.94 -0.72 9.25
C PHE A 262 3.55 -1.26 9.60
N PHE A 263 3.51 -2.26 10.50
CA PHE A 263 2.25 -2.81 11.01
C PHE A 263 1.46 -1.78 11.82
N LEU A 264 2.14 -0.97 12.62
CA LEU A 264 1.51 0.11 13.41
C LEU A 264 0.88 1.17 12.51
N VAL A 265 1.59 1.58 11.46
CA VAL A 265 1.08 2.57 10.50
C VAL A 265 -0.14 2.02 9.74
N ALA A 266 -0.07 0.77 9.27
CA ALA A 266 -1.19 0.12 8.59
C ALA A 266 -2.42 0.00 9.49
N ALA A 267 -2.25 -0.38 10.75
CA ALA A 267 -3.31 -0.45 11.74
C ALA A 267 -3.94 0.94 12.03
N LEU A 268 -3.11 1.98 12.09
CA LEU A 268 -3.58 3.35 12.33
C LEU A 268 -4.40 3.87 11.16
N VAL A 269 -3.95 3.61 9.91
CA VAL A 269 -4.69 3.99 8.70
C VAL A 269 -6.01 3.23 8.61
N ALA A 270 -6.00 1.91 8.85
CA ALA A 270 -7.21 1.09 8.85
C ALA A 270 -8.22 1.58 9.91
N THR A 271 -7.75 1.86 11.12
CA THR A 271 -8.61 2.36 12.21
C THR A 271 -9.19 3.73 11.88
N THR A 272 -8.39 4.63 11.32
CA THR A 272 -8.85 5.99 10.94
C THR A 272 -9.91 5.92 9.84
N THR A 273 -9.70 5.06 8.84
CA THR A 273 -10.63 4.86 7.72
C THR A 273 -11.96 4.28 8.21
N MET A 274 -11.90 3.26 9.10
CA MET A 274 -13.09 2.66 9.69
C MET A 274 -13.85 3.64 10.57
N THR A 275 -13.15 4.41 11.40
CA THR A 275 -13.78 5.42 12.27
C THR A 275 -14.51 6.48 11.43
N ARG A 276 -13.87 6.97 10.37
CA ARG A 276 -14.47 7.94 9.45
C ARG A 276 -15.70 7.37 8.74
N MET A 277 -15.63 6.12 8.26
CA MET A 277 -16.75 5.46 7.61
C MET A 277 -17.95 5.30 8.55
N VAL A 278 -17.70 5.00 9.83
CA VAL A 278 -18.74 4.92 10.87
C VAL A 278 -19.36 6.31 11.14
N ASP A 279 -18.54 7.35 11.21
CA ASP A 279 -19.02 8.71 11.46
C ASP A 279 -19.85 9.26 10.29
N GLU A 280 -19.43 9.00 9.06
CA GLU A 280 -20.17 9.42 7.85
C GLU A 280 -21.53 8.71 7.71
N ASN A 281 -21.62 7.46 8.20
CA ASN A 281 -22.87 6.69 8.16
C ASN A 281 -23.72 6.77 9.45
N ARG A 282 -23.36 7.62 10.39
CA ARG A 282 -23.99 7.73 11.71
C ARG A 282 -25.51 7.99 11.64
N LEU A 283 -25.90 8.78 10.65
CA LEU A 283 -27.33 9.10 10.45
C LEU A 283 -28.10 7.87 9.93
N GLN A 284 -27.51 7.08 9.02
CA GLN A 284 -28.11 5.86 8.49
C GLN A 284 -28.17 4.75 9.56
N MET A 285 -27.14 4.65 10.40
CA MET A 285 -27.14 3.72 11.53
C MET A 285 -28.22 4.10 12.55
N GLY A 286 -28.42 5.39 12.79
CA GLY A 286 -29.47 5.91 13.65
C GLY A 286 -30.88 5.60 13.13
N THR A 287 -31.10 5.73 11.83
CA THR A 287 -32.39 5.40 11.18
C THR A 287 -32.66 3.90 11.21
N LEU A 288 -31.66 3.07 10.95
CA LEU A 288 -31.82 1.61 11.06
C LEU A 288 -32.08 1.18 12.49
N LYS A 289 -31.48 1.84 13.47
CA LYS A 289 -31.74 1.59 14.89
C LYS A 289 -33.14 2.02 15.31
N ALA A 290 -33.61 3.16 14.79
CA ALA A 290 -34.97 3.63 15.01
C ALA A 290 -36.05 2.73 14.37
N LEU A 291 -35.67 2.02 13.28
CA LEU A 291 -36.51 1.00 12.62
C LEU A 291 -36.48 -0.37 13.33
N GLY A 292 -35.76 -0.49 14.45
CA GLY A 292 -35.76 -1.71 15.28
C GLY A 292 -34.70 -2.75 14.96
N TYR A 293 -33.73 -2.44 14.06
CA TYR A 293 -32.64 -3.37 13.76
C TYR A 293 -31.68 -3.51 14.94
N SER A 294 -31.20 -4.74 15.18
CA SER A 294 -30.26 -5.01 16.25
C SER A 294 -28.85 -4.43 15.93
N ASN A 295 -28.09 -4.11 16.97
CA ASN A 295 -26.72 -3.59 16.80
C ASN A 295 -25.83 -4.53 15.98
N VAL A 296 -26.02 -5.84 16.09
CA VAL A 296 -25.26 -6.87 15.35
C VAL A 296 -25.64 -6.86 13.86
N SER A 297 -26.93 -6.70 13.53
CA SER A 297 -27.39 -6.62 12.14
C SER A 297 -26.91 -5.33 11.45
N ILE A 298 -26.83 -4.23 12.20
CA ILE A 298 -26.30 -2.96 11.69
C ILE A 298 -24.78 -3.06 11.47
N ALA A 299 -24.05 -3.64 12.42
CA ALA A 299 -22.61 -3.84 12.31
C ALA A 299 -22.26 -4.78 11.14
N GLY A 300 -23.01 -5.86 10.92
CA GLY A 300 -22.80 -6.81 9.84
C GLY A 300 -23.00 -6.25 8.42
N LYS A 301 -23.63 -5.08 8.28
CA LYS A 301 -23.75 -4.38 7.00
C LYS A 301 -22.48 -3.61 6.64
N TYR A 302 -21.63 -3.26 7.63
CA TYR A 302 -20.45 -2.44 7.49
C TYR A 302 -19.13 -3.21 7.69
N LEU A 303 -19.21 -4.47 8.07
CA LEU A 303 -18.12 -5.44 8.13
C LEU A 303 -18.09 -6.32 6.87
#